data_61ab512a4b2bd39801d9cc2d1ea84d84
#
_entry.id   61ab512a4b2bd39801d9cc2d1ea84d84
#
_cell.length_a   1.000
_cell.length_b   1.000
_cell.length_c   1.000
_cell.angle_alpha   90.00
_cell.angle_beta   90.00
_cell.angle_gamma   90.00
#
_symmetry.space_group_name_H-M   'P 1'
#
loop_
_entity.id
_entity.type
_entity.pdbx_description
1 polymer ?
#
loop_
_entity_poly.entity_id
_entity_poly.type
_entity_poly.pdbx_seq_one_letter_code
_entity_poly.pdbx_strand_id
1 'polypeptide(L)'
;ASYVENLVDEVYAVPFPQNDEDKYLKRIKEIAKKTKINVFIPCLDFEIAPLSNLETDLKDLGIRLLLPSEKTVELCKKEKLPRLSELTGIDVPFTMILRDRREIVTSASYFAYPFVVKAAVGDGYIVYTLEEAIVFANRLASHWGWPLVMQSFIKGDELAVAALADQKHEMVGAVCMKKILKSKNGNTWIGSSAKDENLIKLTQKVIKK
;
A
#
# COMPACT_ATOMS: atom_id res chain seq x y z
N ALA A 1 15.18 -9.86 -9.61
CA ALA A 1 14.59 -11.12 -10.10
C ALA A 1 15.56 -12.29 -9.86
N SER A 2 16.82 -12.20 -10.27
CA SER A 2 17.81 -13.30 -10.16
C SER A 2 18.05 -13.84 -8.73
N TYR A 3 17.86 -13.01 -7.70
CA TYR A 3 18.07 -13.45 -6.32
C TYR A 3 17.01 -14.48 -5.86
N VAL A 4 15.79 -14.36 -6.34
CA VAL A 4 14.66 -15.22 -5.94
C VAL A 4 14.66 -16.54 -6.71
N GLU A 5 15.27 -16.59 -7.90
CA GLU A 5 15.27 -17.77 -8.79
C GLU A 5 15.80 -19.04 -8.10
N ASN A 6 16.75 -18.90 -7.18
CA ASN A 6 17.32 -20.03 -6.43
C ASN A 6 16.48 -20.48 -5.21
N LEU A 7 15.39 -19.75 -4.91
CA LEU A 7 14.53 -19.98 -3.74
C LEU A 7 13.14 -20.51 -4.10
N VAL A 8 12.85 -20.65 -5.39
CA VAL A 8 11.54 -21.05 -5.92
C VAL A 8 11.69 -22.14 -6.97
N ASP A 9 10.64 -22.92 -7.17
CA ASP A 9 10.64 -24.01 -8.14
C ASP A 9 10.62 -23.49 -9.59
N GLU A 10 9.84 -22.44 -9.87
CA GLU A 10 9.72 -21.84 -11.20
C GLU A 10 9.52 -20.31 -11.13
N VAL A 11 10.03 -19.61 -12.12
CA VAL A 11 9.87 -18.16 -12.28
C VAL A 11 9.25 -17.85 -13.65
N TYR A 12 8.23 -17.01 -13.64
CA TYR A 12 7.51 -16.60 -14.84
C TYR A 12 7.52 -15.07 -14.98
N ALA A 13 7.88 -14.59 -16.15
CA ALA A 13 7.69 -13.18 -16.49
C ALA A 13 6.21 -12.92 -16.80
N VAL A 14 5.71 -11.83 -16.24
CA VAL A 14 4.36 -11.30 -16.49
C VAL A 14 4.44 -9.82 -16.86
N PRO A 15 3.57 -9.32 -17.76
CA PRO A 15 3.48 -7.88 -18.01
C PRO A 15 2.97 -7.15 -16.77
N PHE A 16 3.29 -5.86 -16.63
CA PHE A 16 2.70 -5.03 -15.58
C PHE A 16 1.22 -4.77 -15.91
N PRO A 17 0.28 -5.00 -14.96
CA PRO A 17 -1.15 -4.79 -15.19
C PRO A 17 -1.48 -3.34 -15.57
N GLN A 18 -0.74 -2.35 -15.06
CA GLN A 18 -0.90 -0.94 -15.40
C GLN A 18 -0.62 -0.62 -16.89
N ASN A 19 0.19 -1.43 -17.56
CA ASN A 19 0.50 -1.24 -18.97
C ASN A 19 -0.51 -1.93 -19.91
N ASP A 20 -0.99 -3.12 -19.50
CA ASP A 20 -1.94 -3.91 -20.28
C ASP A 20 -2.56 -4.97 -19.38
N GLU A 21 -3.72 -4.63 -18.80
CA GLU A 21 -4.43 -5.50 -17.85
C GLU A 21 -4.84 -6.81 -18.51
N ASP A 22 -5.36 -6.78 -19.72
CA ASP A 22 -5.81 -7.99 -20.43
C ASP A 22 -4.68 -8.98 -20.67
N LYS A 23 -3.51 -8.50 -21.08
CA LYS A 23 -2.33 -9.37 -21.24
C LYS A 23 -1.84 -9.91 -19.91
N TYR A 24 -1.87 -9.11 -18.84
CA TYR A 24 -1.53 -9.55 -17.50
C TYR A 24 -2.46 -10.69 -17.06
N LEU A 25 -3.77 -10.48 -17.10
CA LEU A 25 -4.77 -11.48 -16.69
C LEU A 25 -4.69 -12.75 -17.53
N LYS A 26 -4.53 -12.63 -18.85
CA LYS A 26 -4.32 -13.77 -19.76
C LYS A 26 -3.08 -14.57 -19.35
N ARG A 27 -1.97 -13.87 -19.07
CA ARG A 27 -0.72 -14.51 -18.69
C ARG A 27 -0.83 -15.26 -17.35
N ILE A 28 -1.51 -14.67 -16.36
CA ILE A 28 -1.78 -15.34 -15.08
C ILE A 28 -2.59 -16.63 -15.28
N LYS A 29 -3.64 -16.58 -16.11
CA LYS A 29 -4.43 -17.78 -16.44
C LYS A 29 -3.60 -18.88 -17.10
N GLU A 30 -2.70 -18.53 -18.01
CA GLU A 30 -1.79 -19.48 -18.67
C GLU A 30 -0.86 -20.15 -17.66
N ILE A 31 -0.26 -19.38 -16.74
CA ILE A 31 0.61 -19.89 -15.70
C ILE A 31 -0.19 -20.78 -14.75
N ALA A 32 -1.36 -20.35 -14.30
CA ALA A 32 -2.23 -21.09 -13.42
C ALA A 32 -2.60 -22.49 -13.99
N LYS A 33 -2.91 -22.56 -15.30
CA LYS A 33 -3.19 -23.83 -15.98
C LYS A 33 -1.98 -24.75 -16.12
N LYS A 34 -0.78 -24.17 -16.24
CA LYS A 34 0.46 -24.92 -16.41
C LYS A 34 1.00 -25.46 -15.08
N THR A 35 0.82 -24.70 -14.01
CA THR A 35 1.35 -25.00 -12.69
C THR A 35 0.33 -25.77 -11.85
N LYS A 36 0.81 -26.50 -10.85
CA LYS A 36 -0.06 -27.22 -9.88
C LYS A 36 -0.23 -26.42 -8.58
N ILE A 37 -0.21 -25.08 -8.67
CA ILE A 37 -0.44 -24.23 -7.50
C ILE A 37 -1.90 -24.34 -7.05
N ASN A 38 -2.13 -24.21 -5.76
CA ASN A 38 -3.46 -24.17 -5.16
C ASN A 38 -3.73 -22.88 -4.37
N VAL A 39 -2.72 -22.02 -4.26
CA VAL A 39 -2.84 -20.68 -3.64
C VAL A 39 -2.07 -19.67 -4.49
N PHE A 40 -2.69 -18.51 -4.71
CA PHE A 40 -2.06 -17.36 -5.34
C PHE A 40 -2.12 -16.15 -4.39
N ILE A 41 -0.97 -15.54 -4.14
CA ILE A 41 -0.82 -14.41 -3.20
C ILE A 41 -0.31 -13.20 -3.98
N PRO A 42 -1.15 -12.17 -4.25
CA PRO A 42 -0.68 -10.92 -4.82
C PRO A 42 0.18 -10.18 -3.80
N CYS A 43 1.31 -9.63 -4.25
CA CYS A 43 2.26 -8.93 -3.39
C CYS A 43 2.36 -7.43 -3.69
N LEU A 44 1.68 -6.95 -4.71
CA LEU A 44 1.74 -5.56 -5.16
C LEU A 44 0.34 -4.93 -5.18
N ASP A 45 0.22 -3.73 -4.65
CA ASP A 45 -1.06 -3.01 -4.54
C ASP A 45 -1.81 -2.89 -5.88
N PHE A 46 -1.07 -2.67 -6.97
CA PHE A 46 -1.66 -2.52 -8.30
C PHE A 46 -2.13 -3.84 -8.94
N GLU A 47 -1.84 -4.99 -8.34
CA GLU A 47 -2.35 -6.30 -8.79
C GLU A 47 -3.72 -6.62 -8.19
N ILE A 48 -4.09 -6.01 -7.06
CA ILE A 48 -5.28 -6.39 -6.29
C ILE A 48 -6.56 -6.19 -7.11
N ALA A 49 -6.75 -5.00 -7.70
CA ALA A 49 -7.95 -4.70 -8.46
C ALA A 49 -8.08 -5.56 -9.74
N PRO A 50 -7.05 -5.68 -10.62
CA PRO A 50 -7.10 -6.59 -11.75
C PRO A 50 -7.37 -8.05 -11.37
N LEU A 51 -6.72 -8.55 -10.33
CA LEU A 51 -6.86 -9.95 -9.93
C LEU A 51 -8.24 -10.29 -9.35
N SER A 52 -8.97 -9.32 -8.82
CA SER A 52 -10.36 -9.54 -8.41
C SER A 52 -11.24 -10.01 -9.57
N ASN A 53 -10.95 -9.57 -10.80
CA ASN A 53 -11.64 -10.02 -12.01
C ASN A 53 -11.34 -11.50 -12.38
N LEU A 54 -10.27 -12.08 -11.82
CA LEU A 54 -9.90 -13.48 -12.04
C LEU A 54 -10.31 -14.43 -10.89
N GLU A 55 -10.92 -13.94 -9.83
CA GLU A 55 -11.20 -14.75 -8.64
C GLU A 55 -12.01 -16.01 -8.99
N THR A 56 -13.06 -15.85 -9.79
CA THR A 56 -13.91 -16.98 -10.22
C THR A 56 -13.13 -17.96 -11.11
N ASP A 57 -12.41 -17.45 -12.11
CA ASP A 57 -11.63 -18.29 -13.03
C ASP A 57 -10.54 -19.11 -12.32
N LEU A 58 -9.87 -18.50 -11.34
CA LEU A 58 -8.84 -19.18 -10.56
C LEU A 58 -9.45 -20.22 -9.61
N LYS A 59 -10.60 -19.91 -9.02
CA LYS A 59 -11.36 -20.85 -8.18
C LYS A 59 -11.81 -22.06 -8.96
N ASP A 60 -12.26 -21.90 -10.20
CA ASP A 60 -12.63 -23.01 -11.09
C ASP A 60 -11.45 -23.89 -11.45
N LEU A 61 -10.23 -23.35 -11.42
CA LEU A 61 -8.97 -24.11 -11.56
C LEU A 61 -8.48 -24.72 -10.23
N GLY A 62 -9.25 -24.62 -9.14
CA GLY A 62 -8.88 -25.09 -7.82
C GLY A 62 -7.86 -24.21 -7.08
N ILE A 63 -7.63 -22.98 -7.56
CA ILE A 63 -6.66 -22.05 -7.00
C ILE A 63 -7.39 -21.02 -6.10
N ARG A 64 -6.94 -20.94 -4.85
CA ARG A 64 -7.42 -19.94 -3.91
C ARG A 64 -6.62 -18.64 -4.07
N LEU A 65 -7.29 -17.58 -4.41
CA LEU A 65 -6.71 -16.24 -4.47
C LEU A 65 -6.85 -15.56 -3.10
N LEU A 66 -5.73 -15.10 -2.52
CA LEU A 66 -5.74 -14.36 -1.26
C LEU A 66 -5.87 -12.87 -1.55
N LEU A 67 -7.09 -12.37 -1.61
CA LEU A 67 -7.40 -10.95 -1.78
C LEU A 67 -8.11 -10.40 -0.53
N PRO A 68 -7.82 -9.14 -0.16
CA PRO A 68 -8.68 -8.40 0.76
C PRO A 68 -10.03 -8.09 0.09
N SER A 69 -11.07 -7.91 0.88
CA SER A 69 -12.36 -7.46 0.33
C SER A 69 -12.23 -6.06 -0.28
N GLU A 70 -13.08 -5.73 -1.25
CA GLU A 70 -13.14 -4.38 -1.85
C GLU A 70 -13.31 -3.30 -0.78
N LYS A 71 -14.15 -3.54 0.22
CA LYS A 71 -14.34 -2.66 1.38
C LYS A 71 -13.03 -2.42 2.15
N THR A 72 -12.24 -3.46 2.35
CA THR A 72 -10.94 -3.36 3.02
C THR A 72 -9.95 -2.55 2.18
N VAL A 73 -9.88 -2.82 0.89
CA VAL A 73 -9.02 -2.05 -0.05
C VAL A 73 -9.39 -0.57 -0.01
N GLU A 74 -10.70 -0.24 -0.06
CA GLU A 74 -11.16 1.14 0.01
C GLU A 74 -10.78 1.81 1.34
N LEU A 75 -10.93 1.12 2.46
CA LEU A 75 -10.58 1.63 3.80
C LEU A 75 -9.07 1.86 3.97
N CYS A 76 -8.23 1.09 3.29
CA CYS A 76 -6.77 1.20 3.38
C CYS A 76 -6.18 2.33 2.53
N LYS A 77 -6.98 3.05 1.74
CA LYS A 77 -6.51 4.20 0.97
C LYS A 77 -5.99 5.31 1.90
N LYS A 78 -4.93 6.00 1.48
CA LYS A 78 -4.28 7.07 2.29
C LYS A 78 -5.25 8.18 2.68
N GLU A 79 -6.18 8.53 1.80
CA GLU A 79 -7.22 9.52 2.06
C GLU A 79 -8.28 9.08 3.09
N LYS A 80 -8.35 7.78 3.40
CA LYS A 80 -9.27 7.21 4.40
C LYS A 80 -8.65 7.08 5.79
N LEU A 81 -7.40 7.50 5.96
CA LEU A 81 -6.70 7.43 7.25
C LEU A 81 -7.49 8.05 8.42
N PRO A 82 -8.11 9.25 8.28
CA PRO A 82 -8.96 9.79 9.35
C PRO A 82 -10.12 8.87 9.71
N ARG A 83 -10.74 8.23 8.72
CA ARG A 83 -11.83 7.28 8.96
C ARG A 83 -11.34 6.02 9.68
N LEU A 84 -10.16 5.53 9.32
CA LEU A 84 -9.54 4.39 10.01
C LEU A 84 -9.25 4.72 11.48
N SER A 85 -8.77 5.95 11.77
CA SER A 85 -8.57 6.45 13.13
C SER A 85 -9.85 6.41 13.95
N GLU A 86 -10.94 6.95 13.41
CA GLU A 86 -12.27 6.92 14.07
C GLU A 86 -12.72 5.50 14.41
N LEU A 87 -12.53 4.56 13.48
CA LEU A 87 -12.97 3.16 13.65
C LEU A 87 -12.11 2.39 14.66
N THR A 88 -10.83 2.69 14.74
CA THR A 88 -9.85 1.91 15.52
C THR A 88 -9.44 2.58 16.83
N GLY A 89 -9.66 3.89 16.95
CA GLY A 89 -9.10 4.71 18.03
C GLY A 89 -7.58 4.82 17.99
N ILE A 90 -6.96 4.62 16.83
CA ILE A 90 -5.52 4.77 16.62
C ILE A 90 -5.25 6.17 16.09
N ASP A 91 -4.33 6.88 16.74
CA ASP A 91 -3.91 8.21 16.29
C ASP A 91 -3.25 8.12 14.91
N VAL A 92 -3.64 9.02 14.05
CA VAL A 92 -3.06 9.17 12.71
C VAL A 92 -2.59 10.61 12.51
N PRO A 93 -1.61 10.86 11.64
CA PRO A 93 -1.21 12.21 11.30
C PRO A 93 -2.40 13.00 10.74
N PHE A 94 -2.50 14.29 11.10
CA PHE A 94 -3.49 15.17 10.48
C PHE A 94 -3.36 15.12 8.96
N THR A 95 -4.46 14.88 8.28
CA THR A 95 -4.48 14.53 6.85
C THR A 95 -5.57 15.34 6.14
N MET A 96 -5.20 15.99 5.04
CA MET A 96 -6.12 16.69 4.14
C MET A 96 -5.96 16.15 2.71
N ILE A 97 -7.08 16.11 1.99
CA ILE A 97 -7.12 15.69 0.59
C ILE A 97 -7.11 16.94 -0.29
N LEU A 98 -6.21 16.99 -1.25
CA LEU A 98 -6.16 17.99 -2.30
C LEU A 98 -6.83 17.44 -3.56
N ARG A 99 -7.90 18.03 -4.00
CA ARG A 99 -8.63 17.62 -5.20
C ARG A 99 -8.12 18.27 -6.46
N ASP A 100 -7.55 19.47 -6.31
CA ASP A 100 -6.96 20.21 -7.42
C ASP A 100 -5.89 21.21 -6.93
N ARG A 101 -5.22 21.85 -7.90
CA ARG A 101 -4.12 22.79 -7.65
C ARG A 101 -4.53 24.00 -6.80
N ARG A 102 -5.77 24.46 -6.88
CA ARG A 102 -6.24 25.68 -6.19
C ARG A 102 -6.27 25.50 -4.68
N GLU A 103 -6.41 24.27 -4.22
CA GLU A 103 -6.47 23.96 -2.79
C GLU A 103 -5.10 23.95 -2.09
N ILE A 104 -3.97 23.97 -2.84
CA ILE A 104 -2.62 23.80 -2.26
C ILE A 104 -2.33 24.86 -1.21
N VAL A 105 -2.46 26.14 -1.57
CA VAL A 105 -2.10 27.28 -0.71
C VAL A 105 -2.97 27.32 0.55
N THR A 106 -4.28 27.20 0.37
CA THR A 106 -5.23 27.21 1.49
C THR A 106 -5.01 26.00 2.40
N SER A 107 -4.82 24.81 1.85
CA SER A 107 -4.59 23.62 2.65
C SER A 107 -3.27 23.67 3.40
N ALA A 108 -2.20 24.18 2.78
CA ALA A 108 -0.89 24.32 3.41
C ALA A 108 -0.92 25.18 4.68
N SER A 109 -1.83 26.17 4.75
CA SER A 109 -1.96 27.04 5.94
C SER A 109 -2.43 26.32 7.21
N TYR A 110 -2.98 25.10 7.09
CA TYR A 110 -3.40 24.29 8.24
C TYR A 110 -2.27 23.42 8.80
N PHE A 111 -1.08 23.41 8.18
CA PHE A 111 0.03 22.57 8.59
C PHE A 111 1.20 23.40 9.14
N ALA A 112 1.82 22.88 10.21
CA ALA A 112 3.14 23.33 10.61
C ALA A 112 4.20 22.69 9.70
N TYR A 113 5.25 23.45 9.37
CA TYR A 113 6.39 22.91 8.62
C TYR A 113 7.36 22.12 9.55
N PRO A 114 7.99 21.05 9.05
CA PRO A 114 7.73 20.43 7.76
C PRO A 114 6.44 19.62 7.77
N PHE A 115 5.84 19.46 6.59
CA PHE A 115 4.76 18.51 6.37
C PHE A 115 5.01 17.65 5.11
N VAL A 116 4.12 16.74 4.78
CA VAL A 116 4.32 15.79 3.66
C VAL A 116 3.23 16.00 2.62
N VAL A 117 3.62 16.05 1.34
CA VAL A 117 2.71 15.97 0.20
C VAL A 117 2.91 14.62 -0.49
N LYS A 118 1.84 13.85 -0.68
CA LYS A 118 1.89 12.48 -1.22
C LYS A 118 0.90 12.31 -2.37
N ALA A 119 1.24 11.46 -3.32
CA ALA A 119 0.24 10.89 -4.23
C ALA A 119 -0.64 9.88 -3.48
N ALA A 120 -1.85 9.65 -3.96
CA ALA A 120 -2.74 8.60 -3.42
C ALA A 120 -2.05 7.23 -3.46
N VAL A 121 -1.35 6.94 -4.57
CA VAL A 121 -0.49 5.76 -4.74
C VAL A 121 0.90 6.26 -5.16
N GLY A 122 1.97 5.69 -4.61
CA GLY A 122 3.34 6.02 -5.01
C GLY A 122 4.02 7.08 -4.12
N ASP A 123 4.63 8.07 -4.74
CA ASP A 123 5.61 8.96 -4.16
C ASP A 123 5.07 9.97 -3.13
N GLY A 124 5.99 10.50 -2.31
CA GLY A 124 5.73 11.60 -1.40
C GLY A 124 6.98 12.41 -1.12
N TYR A 125 6.80 13.67 -0.74
CA TYR A 125 7.87 14.60 -0.44
C TYR A 125 7.61 15.31 0.90
N ILE A 126 8.66 15.42 1.72
CA ILE A 126 8.66 16.31 2.89
C ILE A 126 8.92 17.72 2.36
N VAL A 127 8.14 18.67 2.78
CA VAL A 127 8.22 20.08 2.35
C VAL A 127 8.43 21.00 3.55
N TYR A 128 9.29 21.98 3.37
CA TYR A 128 9.71 22.90 4.41
C TYR A 128 9.23 24.34 4.16
N THR A 129 8.71 24.60 2.95
CA THR A 129 8.15 25.91 2.56
C THR A 129 6.91 25.73 1.70
N LEU A 130 6.13 26.82 1.53
CA LEU A 130 4.97 26.82 0.65
C LEU A 130 5.37 26.61 -0.83
N GLU A 131 6.49 27.19 -1.23
CA GLU A 131 7.03 27.07 -2.60
C GLU A 131 7.34 25.60 -2.91
N GLU A 132 8.01 24.91 -1.99
CA GLU A 132 8.26 23.46 -2.11
C GLU A 132 6.95 22.66 -2.19
N ALA A 133 5.96 23.00 -1.37
CA ALA A 133 4.66 22.34 -1.41
C ALA A 133 3.99 22.50 -2.78
N ILE A 134 4.01 23.70 -3.37
CA ILE A 134 3.47 23.97 -4.70
C ILE A 134 4.23 23.18 -5.78
N VAL A 135 5.56 23.19 -5.75
CA VAL A 135 6.41 22.52 -6.74
C VAL A 135 6.18 21.01 -6.70
N PHE A 136 6.25 20.41 -5.50
CA PHE A 136 6.12 18.96 -5.37
C PHE A 136 4.68 18.48 -5.58
N ALA A 137 3.66 19.24 -5.17
CA ALA A 137 2.28 18.89 -5.49
C ALA A 137 2.03 18.89 -7.00
N ASN A 138 2.50 19.89 -7.73
CA ASN A 138 2.37 19.92 -9.19
C ASN A 138 3.13 18.77 -9.85
N ARG A 139 4.33 18.43 -9.35
CA ARG A 139 5.11 17.29 -9.85
C ARG A 139 4.40 15.96 -9.61
N LEU A 140 3.86 15.75 -8.43
CA LEU A 140 3.07 14.56 -8.11
C LEU A 140 1.82 14.46 -8.98
N ALA A 141 1.08 15.57 -9.11
CA ALA A 141 -0.13 15.60 -9.92
C ALA A 141 0.13 15.34 -11.41
N SER A 142 1.26 15.81 -11.96
CA SER A 142 1.62 15.55 -13.35
C SER A 142 1.97 14.08 -13.64
N HIS A 143 2.44 13.35 -12.62
CA HIS A 143 2.85 11.95 -12.76
C HIS A 143 1.76 10.96 -12.31
N TRP A 144 1.05 11.28 -11.22
CA TRP A 144 0.11 10.37 -10.56
C TRP A 144 -1.36 10.84 -10.66
N GLY A 145 -1.61 12.08 -11.13
CA GLY A 145 -2.94 12.68 -11.12
C GLY A 145 -3.38 13.20 -9.76
N TRP A 146 -4.59 13.70 -9.71
CA TRP A 146 -5.31 14.08 -8.49
C TRP A 146 -6.24 12.93 -8.06
N PRO A 147 -6.61 12.78 -6.78
CA PRO A 147 -6.26 13.65 -5.65
C PRO A 147 -4.86 13.40 -5.11
N LEU A 148 -4.32 14.40 -4.40
CA LEU A 148 -3.13 14.28 -3.56
C LEU A 148 -3.51 14.31 -2.08
N VAL A 149 -2.57 13.96 -1.22
CA VAL A 149 -2.72 13.99 0.24
C VAL A 149 -1.66 14.89 0.84
N MET A 150 -2.09 15.88 1.64
CA MET A 150 -1.23 16.60 2.59
C MET A 150 -1.34 15.95 3.97
N GLN A 151 -0.20 15.81 4.66
CA GLN A 151 -0.15 15.11 5.94
C GLN A 151 0.90 15.72 6.86
N SER A 152 0.57 15.88 8.15
CA SER A 152 1.55 16.29 9.16
C SER A 152 2.76 15.37 9.17
N PHE A 153 3.96 15.94 9.24
CA PHE A 153 5.18 15.16 9.39
C PHE A 153 5.34 14.69 10.84
N ILE A 154 5.44 13.40 11.03
CA ILE A 154 5.70 12.80 12.33
C ILE A 154 7.17 12.37 12.37
N LYS A 155 7.94 12.98 13.28
CA LYS A 155 9.33 12.59 13.51
C LYS A 155 9.38 11.35 14.38
N GLY A 156 10.12 10.33 13.95
CA GLY A 156 10.27 9.09 14.72
C GLY A 156 10.89 7.98 13.90
N ASP A 157 11.03 6.83 14.53
CA ASP A 157 11.42 5.59 13.87
C ASP A 157 10.25 5.06 13.05
N GLU A 158 10.52 4.61 11.83
CA GLU A 158 9.52 3.96 11.01
C GLU A 158 9.54 2.45 11.25
N LEU A 159 8.40 1.93 11.71
CA LEU A 159 8.16 0.51 11.81
C LEU A 159 7.06 0.09 10.83
N ALA A 160 7.11 -1.17 10.42
CA ALA A 160 6.08 -1.81 9.62
C ALA A 160 5.68 -3.13 10.25
N VAL A 161 4.43 -3.54 10.07
CA VAL A 161 3.96 -4.86 10.45
C VAL A 161 3.41 -5.56 9.21
N ALA A 162 3.96 -6.74 8.91
CA ALA A 162 3.32 -7.68 8.02
C ALA A 162 2.46 -8.62 8.87
N ALA A 163 1.17 -8.68 8.61
CA ALA A 163 0.24 -9.52 9.35
C ALA A 163 -0.62 -10.35 8.42
N LEU A 164 -0.94 -11.56 8.85
CA LEU A 164 -1.89 -12.45 8.20
C LEU A 164 -3.12 -12.59 9.07
N ALA A 165 -4.30 -12.39 8.48
CA ALA A 165 -5.58 -12.61 9.15
C ALA A 165 -6.39 -13.71 8.44
N ASP A 166 -7.22 -14.39 9.20
CA ASP A 166 -8.19 -15.33 8.64
C ASP A 166 -9.50 -14.63 8.19
N GLN A 167 -10.42 -15.40 7.66
CA GLN A 167 -11.72 -14.89 7.21
C GLN A 167 -12.64 -14.39 8.34
N LYS A 168 -12.29 -14.66 9.61
CA LYS A 168 -12.99 -14.16 10.80
C LYS A 168 -12.36 -12.88 11.34
N HIS A 169 -11.41 -12.29 10.61
CA HIS A 169 -10.64 -11.14 11.05
C HIS A 169 -9.80 -11.40 12.32
N GLU A 170 -9.41 -12.66 12.56
CA GLU A 170 -8.47 -12.99 13.61
C GLU A 170 -7.04 -13.04 13.05
N MET A 171 -6.11 -12.42 13.76
CA MET A 171 -4.71 -12.40 13.35
C MET A 171 -4.05 -13.76 13.60
N VAL A 172 -3.65 -14.42 12.51
CA VAL A 172 -2.99 -15.73 12.53
C VAL A 172 -1.48 -15.59 12.85
N GLY A 173 -0.88 -14.52 12.37
CA GLY A 173 0.53 -14.23 12.61
C GLY A 173 0.88 -12.80 12.22
N ALA A 174 1.97 -12.29 12.79
CA ALA A 174 2.51 -10.98 12.44
C ALA A 174 4.01 -10.89 12.68
N VAL A 175 4.70 -10.08 11.89
CA VAL A 175 6.12 -9.75 12.04
C VAL A 175 6.27 -8.25 11.99
N CYS A 176 6.91 -7.69 13.02
CA CYS A 176 7.31 -6.29 13.06
C CYS A 176 8.70 -6.12 12.45
N MET A 177 8.89 -5.04 11.72
CA MET A 177 10.15 -4.65 11.12
C MET A 177 10.42 -3.17 11.35
N LYS A 178 11.62 -2.83 11.80
CA LYS A 178 12.15 -1.46 11.80
C LYS A 178 12.80 -1.19 10.46
N LYS A 179 12.43 -0.10 9.80
CA LYS A 179 13.06 0.35 8.56
C LYS A 179 14.41 1.01 8.88
N ILE A 180 15.50 0.44 8.42
CA ILE A 180 16.86 0.96 8.64
C ILE A 180 17.28 1.85 7.47
N LEU A 181 17.13 1.36 6.23
CA LEU A 181 17.45 2.11 5.02
C LEU A 181 16.24 2.12 4.08
N LYS A 182 15.94 3.31 3.57
CA LYS A 182 14.82 3.55 2.65
C LYS A 182 15.31 4.09 1.32
N SER A 183 14.59 3.77 0.25
CA SER A 183 14.71 4.45 -1.03
C SER A 183 14.24 5.90 -0.92
N LYS A 184 14.50 6.71 -1.95
CA LYS A 184 13.96 8.09 -2.06
C LYS A 184 12.42 8.13 -1.97
N ASN A 185 11.75 7.06 -2.37
CA ASN A 185 10.29 6.94 -2.37
C ASN A 185 9.74 6.30 -1.07
N GLY A 186 10.58 6.12 -0.04
CA GLY A 186 10.17 5.57 1.24
C GLY A 186 10.06 4.05 1.31
N ASN A 187 10.36 3.33 0.22
CA ASN A 187 10.39 1.87 0.22
C ASN A 187 11.56 1.35 1.05
N THR A 188 11.35 0.30 1.82
CA THR A 188 12.38 -0.30 2.66
C THR A 188 13.38 -1.08 1.81
N TRP A 189 14.66 -0.71 1.90
CA TRP A 189 15.76 -1.48 1.31
C TRP A 189 16.40 -2.41 2.33
N ILE A 190 16.57 -1.93 3.58
CA ILE A 190 17.10 -2.72 4.67
C ILE A 190 16.17 -2.54 5.87
N GLY A 191 15.76 -3.65 6.44
CA GLY A 191 14.97 -3.71 7.67
C GLY A 191 15.55 -4.70 8.65
N SER A 192 15.24 -4.54 9.92
CA SER A 192 15.53 -5.50 10.97
C SER A 192 14.23 -5.92 11.64
N SER A 193 14.09 -7.20 11.94
CA SER A 193 12.97 -7.66 12.74
C SER A 193 12.99 -6.96 14.11
N ALA A 194 11.83 -6.59 14.60
CA ALA A 194 11.64 -5.95 15.89
C ALA A 194 10.60 -6.71 16.70
N LYS A 195 10.73 -6.67 18.02
CA LYS A 195 9.70 -7.18 18.94
C LYS A 195 8.99 -5.98 19.54
N ASP A 196 7.75 -5.77 19.18
CA ASP A 196 6.91 -4.68 19.68
C ASP A 196 5.47 -5.19 19.88
N GLU A 197 5.15 -5.54 21.12
CA GLU A 197 3.83 -6.05 21.48
C GLU A 197 2.73 -4.98 21.34
N ASN A 198 3.05 -3.71 21.54
CA ASN A 198 2.07 -2.63 21.41
C ASN A 198 1.69 -2.47 19.93
N LEU A 199 2.68 -2.53 19.03
CA LEU A 199 2.45 -2.46 17.60
C LEU A 199 1.63 -3.66 17.10
N ILE A 200 1.87 -4.86 17.65
CA ILE A 200 1.05 -6.05 17.38
C ILE A 200 -0.40 -5.83 17.85
N LYS A 201 -0.62 -5.30 19.05
CA LYS A 201 -1.96 -4.99 19.58
C LYS A 201 -2.69 -3.94 18.73
N LEU A 202 -1.96 -2.91 18.26
CA LEU A 202 -2.53 -1.90 17.33
C LEU A 202 -2.93 -2.54 16.01
N THR A 203 -2.09 -3.42 15.46
CA THR A 203 -2.37 -4.16 14.23
C THR A 203 -3.63 -5.03 14.38
N GLN A 204 -3.81 -5.72 15.50
CA GLN A 204 -5.03 -6.48 15.80
C GLN A 204 -6.28 -5.61 15.81
N LYS A 205 -6.19 -4.38 16.35
CA LYS A 205 -7.33 -3.44 16.32
C LYS A 205 -7.72 -3.06 14.90
N VAL A 206 -6.74 -2.90 14.00
CA VAL A 206 -7.01 -2.59 12.58
C VAL A 206 -7.67 -3.78 11.89
N ILE A 207 -7.13 -4.99 12.07
CA ILE A 207 -7.62 -6.22 11.43
C ILE A 207 -9.10 -6.50 11.79
N LYS A 208 -9.52 -6.19 13.01
CA LYS A 208 -10.89 -6.42 13.51
C LYS A 208 -11.94 -5.44 12.99
N LYS A 209 -11.60 -4.50 12.11
CA LYS A 209 -12.50 -3.48 11.56
C LYS A 209 -12.76 -3.66 10.08
#